data_1aaeea320da1c45fce858be3f886921a
#
_entry.id   1aaeea320da1c45fce858be3f886921a
#
_cell.length_a   1.000
_cell.length_b   1.000
_cell.length_c   1.000
_cell.angle_alpha   90.00
_cell.angle_beta   90.00
_cell.angle_gamma   90.00
#
_symmetry.space_group_name_H-M   'P 1'
#
loop_
_entity.id
_entity.type
_entity.pdbx_description
1 polymer ?
#
loop_
_entity_poly.entity_id
_entity_poly.type
_entity_poly.pdbx_seq_one_letter_code
_entity_poly.pdbx_strand_id
1 'polypeptide(L)'
;TTASVIDVGGGESTLVDGLLAHGYNNITVLDLAKTALNKAKARLGKDAQKVKWLESNILDYEMPTHLYDVWHDRAVFHFLINNKDRQAYVNKVIQAVKPGGIVIMATFAKDGPTECSGLPVMRYTASELHNEFGGRFDMLDQITESHYTPDGNEQKFIYCLYKVVVNER
;
A
#
# COMPACT_ATOMS: atom_id res chain seq x y z
N THR A 1 -12.95 13.84 6.97
CA THR A 1 -12.53 14.10 5.59
C THR A 1 -13.18 13.15 4.60
N THR A 2 -13.50 13.66 3.42
CA THR A 2 -14.15 12.92 2.34
C THR A 2 -13.16 12.18 1.41
N ALA A 3 -11.86 12.32 1.63
CA ALA A 3 -10.86 11.66 0.82
C ALA A 3 -11.05 10.13 0.85
N SER A 4 -11.00 9.51 -0.33
CA SER A 4 -11.10 8.08 -0.51
C SER A 4 -9.71 7.44 -0.41
N VAL A 5 -9.53 6.54 0.54
CA VAL A 5 -8.25 5.89 0.83
C VAL A 5 -8.37 4.39 0.65
N ILE A 6 -7.42 3.78 -0.04
CA ILE A 6 -7.25 2.33 -0.05
C ILE A 6 -5.94 1.95 0.63
N ASP A 7 -6.02 0.99 1.56
CA ASP A 7 -4.88 0.37 2.22
C ASP A 7 -4.72 -1.08 1.70
N VAL A 8 -3.72 -1.29 0.89
CA VAL A 8 -3.43 -2.57 0.25
C VAL A 8 -2.53 -3.40 1.17
N GLY A 9 -3.00 -4.60 1.52
CA GLY A 9 -2.32 -5.46 2.49
C GLY A 9 -2.46 -4.97 3.94
N GLY A 10 -3.52 -4.20 4.23
CA GLY A 10 -3.72 -3.55 5.51
C GLY A 10 -4.34 -4.39 6.61
N GLY A 11 -4.51 -5.72 6.41
CA GLY A 11 -5.35 -6.57 7.24
C GLY A 11 -5.10 -6.51 8.75
N GLU A 12 -3.86 -6.60 9.21
CA GLU A 12 -3.50 -6.49 10.65
C GLU A 12 -2.96 -5.10 11.03
N SER A 13 -2.81 -4.20 10.07
CA SER A 13 -2.31 -2.84 10.31
C SER A 13 -3.30 -2.01 11.13
N THR A 14 -2.76 -1.15 11.98
CA THR A 14 -3.54 -0.15 12.74
C THR A 14 -3.71 1.17 11.98
N LEU A 15 -3.30 1.24 10.71
CA LEU A 15 -3.50 2.45 9.90
C LEU A 15 -4.98 2.80 9.79
N VAL A 16 -5.84 1.82 9.57
CA VAL A 16 -7.29 2.03 9.49
C VAL A 16 -7.87 2.62 10.77
N ASP A 17 -7.36 2.21 11.94
CA ASP A 17 -7.75 2.77 13.24
C ASP A 17 -7.39 4.26 13.30
N GLY A 18 -6.18 4.61 12.92
CA GLY A 18 -5.71 6.00 12.87
C GLY A 18 -6.49 6.86 11.89
N LEU A 19 -6.78 6.33 10.71
CA LEU A 19 -7.59 7.04 9.71
C LEU A 19 -9.01 7.34 10.22
N LEU A 20 -9.66 6.38 10.84
CA LEU A 20 -10.99 6.58 11.45
C LEU A 20 -10.93 7.61 12.57
N ALA A 21 -9.91 7.57 13.43
CA ALA A 21 -9.72 8.52 14.52
C ALA A 21 -9.51 9.96 14.02
N HIS A 22 -8.92 10.12 12.83
CA HIS A 22 -8.71 11.42 12.17
C HIS A 22 -9.88 11.86 11.28
N GLY A 23 -11.01 11.16 11.34
CA GLY A 23 -12.23 11.54 10.64
C GLY A 23 -12.29 11.16 9.17
N TYR A 24 -11.45 10.22 8.71
CA TYR A 24 -11.62 9.61 7.40
C TYR A 24 -12.81 8.67 7.44
N ASN A 25 -13.71 8.79 6.49
CA ASN A 25 -14.95 8.01 6.44
C ASN A 25 -15.15 7.25 5.12
N ASN A 26 -14.16 7.26 4.26
CA ASN A 26 -14.18 6.57 2.98
C ASN A 26 -12.90 5.73 2.83
N ILE A 27 -12.84 4.64 3.57
CA ILE A 27 -11.67 3.78 3.69
C ILE A 27 -11.99 2.40 3.13
N THR A 28 -11.10 1.90 2.28
CA THR A 28 -11.08 0.52 1.79
C THR A 28 -9.84 -0.17 2.30
N VAL A 29 -9.98 -1.36 2.87
CA VAL A 29 -8.86 -2.25 3.23
C VAL A 29 -8.94 -3.50 2.38
N LEU A 30 -7.89 -3.78 1.64
CA LEU A 30 -7.76 -4.98 0.81
C LEU A 30 -6.65 -5.86 1.37
N ASP A 31 -6.94 -7.12 1.57
CA ASP A 31 -5.96 -8.12 1.99
C ASP A 31 -6.32 -9.50 1.44
N LEU A 32 -5.30 -10.29 1.15
CA LEU A 32 -5.45 -11.67 0.74
C LEU A 32 -5.90 -12.57 1.90
N ALA A 33 -5.50 -12.24 3.12
CA ALA A 33 -5.72 -13.04 4.31
C ALA A 33 -7.02 -12.67 5.03
N LYS A 34 -8.02 -13.53 4.89
CA LYS A 34 -9.32 -13.38 5.58
C LYS A 34 -9.18 -13.28 7.10
N THR A 35 -8.27 -14.07 7.68
CA THR A 35 -8.00 -14.04 9.13
C THR A 35 -7.47 -12.69 9.59
N ALA A 36 -6.61 -12.03 8.81
CA ALA A 36 -6.09 -10.71 9.10
C ALA A 36 -7.21 -9.66 9.07
N LEU A 37 -8.07 -9.69 8.06
CA LEU A 37 -9.25 -8.82 7.97
C LEU A 37 -10.20 -9.04 9.14
N ASN A 38 -10.46 -10.29 9.53
CA ASN A 38 -11.35 -10.60 10.65
C ASN A 38 -10.79 -10.09 11.99
N LYS A 39 -9.48 -10.17 12.20
CA LYS A 39 -8.83 -9.60 13.39
C LYS A 39 -9.00 -8.08 13.45
N ALA A 40 -8.79 -7.39 12.33
CA ALA A 40 -8.98 -5.95 12.24
C ALA A 40 -10.44 -5.55 12.53
N LYS A 41 -11.41 -6.26 11.94
CA LYS A 41 -12.84 -6.04 12.18
C LYS A 41 -13.21 -6.23 13.66
N ALA A 42 -12.69 -7.29 14.28
CA ALA A 42 -12.95 -7.57 15.71
C ALA A 42 -12.36 -6.46 16.59
N ARG A 43 -11.14 -5.98 16.29
CA ARG A 43 -10.49 -4.89 17.01
C ARG A 43 -11.30 -3.59 16.91
N LEU A 44 -11.81 -3.25 15.73
CA LEU A 44 -12.58 -2.04 15.49
C LEU A 44 -14.01 -2.10 16.05
N GLY A 45 -14.55 -3.28 16.25
CA GLY A 45 -15.90 -3.44 16.74
C GLY A 45 -16.93 -2.77 15.82
N LYS A 46 -17.75 -1.87 16.37
CA LYS A 46 -18.79 -1.15 15.60
C LYS A 46 -18.21 -0.28 14.48
N ASP A 47 -17.01 0.23 14.64
CA ASP A 47 -16.37 1.08 13.64
C ASP A 47 -15.96 0.32 12.39
N ALA A 48 -15.89 -1.01 12.43
CA ALA A 48 -15.64 -1.84 11.26
C ALA A 48 -16.69 -1.64 10.15
N GLN A 49 -17.90 -1.23 10.49
CA GLN A 49 -18.97 -0.94 9.52
C GLN A 49 -18.69 0.30 8.66
N LYS A 50 -17.81 1.17 9.11
CA LYS A 50 -17.39 2.39 8.38
C LYS A 50 -16.35 2.13 7.31
N VAL A 51 -15.84 0.90 7.22
CA VAL A 51 -14.75 0.50 6.35
C VAL A 51 -15.25 -0.52 5.33
N LYS A 52 -14.82 -0.38 4.07
CA LYS A 52 -15.03 -1.39 3.04
C LYS A 52 -13.90 -2.41 3.11
N TRP A 53 -14.24 -3.67 3.34
CA TRP A 53 -13.29 -4.77 3.45
C TRP A 53 -13.31 -5.62 2.18
N LEU A 54 -12.13 -5.82 1.57
CA LEU A 54 -11.97 -6.61 0.36
C LEU A 54 -10.99 -7.75 0.62
N GLU A 55 -11.49 -8.99 0.57
CA GLU A 55 -10.67 -10.20 0.59
C GLU A 55 -10.31 -10.57 -0.85
N SER A 56 -9.11 -10.22 -1.28
CA SER A 56 -8.64 -10.51 -2.64
C SER A 56 -7.13 -10.40 -2.75
N ASN A 57 -6.57 -11.12 -3.73
CA ASN A 57 -5.25 -10.82 -4.23
C ASN A 57 -5.31 -9.51 -5.02
N ILE A 58 -4.39 -8.59 -4.76
CA ILE A 58 -4.34 -7.29 -5.46
C ILE A 58 -4.23 -7.45 -6.98
N LEU A 59 -3.57 -8.49 -7.46
CA LEU A 59 -3.41 -8.74 -8.89
C LEU A 59 -4.70 -9.23 -9.55
N ASP A 60 -5.60 -9.86 -8.80
CA ASP A 60 -6.83 -10.45 -9.32
C ASP A 60 -8.03 -9.49 -9.18
N TYR A 61 -7.95 -8.54 -8.26
CA TYR A 61 -9.05 -7.62 -8.00
C TYR A 61 -9.21 -6.61 -9.14
N GLU A 62 -10.42 -6.51 -9.67
CA GLU A 62 -10.74 -5.51 -10.69
C GLU A 62 -10.95 -4.15 -10.04
N MET A 63 -9.98 -3.25 -10.26
CA MET A 63 -9.99 -1.93 -9.67
C MET A 63 -11.02 -1.00 -10.31
N PRO A 64 -11.75 -0.21 -9.51
CA PRO A 64 -12.55 0.88 -10.04
C PRO A 64 -11.65 1.94 -10.68
N THR A 65 -12.21 2.69 -11.63
CA THR A 65 -11.47 3.75 -12.31
C THR A 65 -11.51 5.04 -11.51
N HIS A 66 -10.34 5.60 -11.21
CA HIS A 66 -10.15 6.92 -10.57
C HIS A 66 -11.04 7.15 -9.34
N LEU A 67 -11.11 6.16 -8.47
CA LEU A 67 -11.90 6.22 -7.24
C LEU A 67 -11.12 6.80 -6.06
N TYR A 68 -9.85 6.44 -5.94
CA TYR A 68 -9.07 6.74 -4.74
C TYR A 68 -8.28 8.03 -4.84
N ASP A 69 -8.34 8.82 -3.77
CA ASP A 69 -7.47 9.99 -3.57
C ASP A 69 -6.10 9.58 -3.05
N VAL A 70 -6.05 8.49 -2.25
CA VAL A 70 -4.82 7.96 -1.66
C VAL A 70 -4.76 6.45 -1.79
N TRP A 71 -3.63 5.96 -2.28
CA TRP A 71 -3.25 4.55 -2.28
C TRP A 71 -2.09 4.35 -1.31
N HIS A 72 -2.24 3.43 -0.37
CA HIS A 72 -1.19 3.07 0.57
C HIS A 72 -0.87 1.58 0.47
N ASP A 73 0.41 1.26 0.39
CA ASP A 73 0.94 -0.10 0.45
C ASP A 73 2.21 -0.14 1.29
N ARG A 74 2.19 -0.92 2.34
CA ARG A 74 3.38 -1.28 3.10
C ARG A 74 3.57 -2.79 3.06
N ALA A 75 4.64 -3.21 2.34
CA ALA A 75 5.08 -4.60 2.31
C ALA A 75 4.19 -5.58 1.51
N VAL A 76 3.48 -5.12 0.46
CA VAL A 76 2.81 -6.02 -0.51
C VAL A 76 3.57 -6.03 -1.83
N PHE A 77 3.85 -4.87 -2.40
CA PHE A 77 4.56 -4.75 -3.69
C PHE A 77 5.90 -5.48 -3.70
N HIS A 78 6.63 -5.49 -2.59
CA HIS A 78 7.93 -6.12 -2.54
C HIS A 78 7.89 -7.67 -2.67
N PHE A 79 6.72 -8.32 -2.49
CA PHE A 79 6.55 -9.74 -2.78
C PHE A 79 6.47 -10.07 -4.27
N LEU A 80 6.26 -9.07 -5.11
CA LEU A 80 6.14 -9.23 -6.56
C LEU A 80 7.53 -9.32 -7.19
N ILE A 81 8.10 -10.51 -7.22
CA ILE A 81 9.45 -10.76 -7.76
C ILE A 81 9.47 -10.90 -9.28
N ASN A 82 8.30 -11.09 -9.90
CA ASN A 82 8.12 -11.21 -11.34
C ASN A 82 7.80 -9.83 -11.94
N ASN A 83 8.54 -9.45 -12.98
CA ASN A 83 8.34 -8.14 -13.63
C ASN A 83 6.93 -7.94 -14.20
N LYS A 84 6.33 -8.99 -14.76
CA LYS A 84 4.96 -8.95 -15.29
C LYS A 84 3.94 -8.61 -14.20
N ASP A 85 4.10 -9.19 -13.01
CA ASP A 85 3.24 -8.93 -11.87
C ASP A 85 3.41 -7.51 -11.34
N ARG A 86 4.65 -7.00 -11.28
CA ARG A 86 4.92 -5.60 -10.89
C ARG A 86 4.29 -4.61 -11.87
N GLN A 87 4.39 -4.85 -13.16
CA GLN A 87 3.75 -4.01 -14.17
C GLN A 87 2.21 -4.05 -14.06
N ALA A 88 1.64 -5.22 -13.82
CA ALA A 88 0.20 -5.36 -13.59
C ALA A 88 -0.26 -4.58 -12.36
N TYR A 89 0.51 -4.63 -11.29
CA TYR A 89 0.26 -3.84 -10.07
C TYR A 89 0.28 -2.34 -10.35
N VAL A 90 1.33 -1.84 -10.99
CA VAL A 90 1.45 -0.41 -11.32
C VAL A 90 0.30 0.06 -12.20
N ASN A 91 -0.12 -0.75 -13.17
CA ASN A 91 -1.28 -0.44 -14.02
C ASN A 91 -2.58 -0.34 -13.20
N LYS A 92 -2.75 -1.17 -12.18
CA LYS A 92 -3.90 -1.07 -11.27
C LYS A 92 -3.88 0.22 -10.46
N VAL A 93 -2.72 0.66 -10.01
CA VAL A 93 -2.58 1.95 -9.30
C VAL A 93 -2.96 3.11 -10.21
N ILE A 94 -2.46 3.12 -11.44
CA ILE A 94 -2.80 4.15 -12.44
C ILE A 94 -4.31 4.17 -12.72
N GLN A 95 -4.94 3.01 -12.82
CA GLN A 95 -6.37 2.89 -13.05
C GLN A 95 -7.19 3.40 -11.86
N ALA A 96 -6.81 3.01 -10.65
CA ALA A 96 -7.62 3.19 -9.45
C ALA A 96 -7.47 4.57 -8.81
N VAL A 97 -6.30 5.18 -8.87
CA VAL A 97 -6.00 6.47 -8.26
C VAL A 97 -6.36 7.60 -9.21
N LYS A 98 -7.00 8.62 -8.66
CA LYS A 98 -7.35 9.83 -9.43
C LYS A 98 -6.09 10.52 -9.95
N PRO A 99 -6.14 11.17 -11.13
CA PRO A 99 -5.08 12.10 -11.55
C PRO A 99 -4.83 13.14 -10.44
N GLY A 100 -3.57 13.36 -10.07
CA GLY A 100 -3.19 14.21 -8.94
C GLY A 100 -3.33 13.56 -7.56
N GLY A 101 -3.81 12.32 -7.49
CA GLY A 101 -3.89 11.55 -6.25
C GLY A 101 -2.52 11.13 -5.72
N ILE A 102 -2.49 10.68 -4.48
CA ILE A 102 -1.28 10.36 -3.72
C ILE A 102 -1.11 8.85 -3.61
N VAL A 103 0.12 8.39 -3.80
CA VAL A 103 0.52 6.99 -3.65
C VAL A 103 1.66 6.90 -2.64
N ILE A 104 1.46 6.13 -1.58
CA ILE A 104 2.45 5.88 -0.54
C ILE A 104 2.87 4.42 -0.66
N MET A 105 4.14 4.20 -1.00
CA MET A 105 4.71 2.87 -1.16
C MET A 105 5.81 2.64 -0.15
N ALA A 106 5.76 1.52 0.55
CA ALA A 106 6.83 1.10 1.44
C ALA A 106 7.24 -0.34 1.12
N THR A 107 8.54 -0.53 0.93
CA THR A 107 9.18 -1.82 0.69
C THR A 107 10.37 -1.97 1.62
N PHE A 108 10.92 -3.19 1.73
CA PHE A 108 12.24 -3.29 2.35
C PHE A 108 13.27 -2.49 1.56
N ALA A 109 14.10 -1.77 2.29
CA ALA A 109 15.23 -1.01 1.74
C ALA A 109 16.30 -1.97 1.21
N LYS A 110 17.24 -1.45 0.41
CA LYS A 110 18.29 -2.24 -0.23
C LYS A 110 19.16 -3.01 0.77
N ASP A 111 19.34 -2.47 1.95
CA ASP A 111 20.07 -3.08 3.08
C ASP A 111 19.15 -3.74 4.12
N GLY A 112 17.87 -3.90 3.79
CA GLY A 112 16.90 -4.61 4.60
C GLY A 112 16.94 -6.13 4.40
N PRO A 113 15.98 -6.86 5.01
CA PRO A 113 15.92 -8.33 4.87
C PRO A 113 15.67 -8.78 3.43
N THR A 114 16.12 -9.99 3.10
CA THR A 114 15.89 -10.61 1.78
C THR A 114 14.59 -11.39 1.72
N GLU A 115 13.98 -11.65 2.87
CA GLU A 115 12.73 -12.38 3.02
C GLU A 115 11.79 -11.66 3.97
N CYS A 116 10.49 -11.83 3.75
CA CYS A 116 9.43 -11.39 4.64
C CYS A 116 8.43 -12.54 4.82
N SER A 117 8.12 -12.88 6.06
CA SER A 117 7.21 -14.00 6.39
C SER A 117 7.62 -15.33 5.70
N GLY A 118 8.92 -15.57 5.57
CA GLY A 118 9.48 -16.76 4.92
C GLY A 118 9.43 -16.77 3.39
N LEU A 119 9.02 -15.69 2.76
CA LEU A 119 8.95 -15.56 1.30
C LEU A 119 10.02 -14.58 0.79
N PRO A 120 10.60 -14.83 -0.39
CA PRO A 120 11.54 -13.91 -0.99
C PRO A 120 10.88 -12.59 -1.37
N VAL A 121 11.60 -11.50 -1.21
CA VAL A 121 11.13 -10.15 -1.55
C VAL A 121 12.15 -9.40 -2.39
N MET A 122 11.66 -8.45 -3.17
CA MET A 122 12.47 -7.44 -3.81
C MET A 122 12.83 -6.35 -2.79
N ARG A 123 14.05 -5.84 -2.84
CA ARG A 123 14.51 -4.71 -2.03
C ARG A 123 14.84 -3.55 -2.96
N TYR A 124 14.55 -2.34 -2.49
CA TYR A 124 14.65 -1.16 -3.33
C TYR A 124 15.42 -0.02 -2.65
N THR A 125 16.18 0.72 -3.46
CA THR A 125 16.42 2.14 -3.20
C THR A 125 15.19 2.94 -3.64
N ALA A 126 15.07 4.20 -3.21
CA ALA A 126 13.99 5.07 -3.65
C ALA A 126 13.97 5.23 -5.18
N SER A 127 15.15 5.39 -5.80
CA SER A 127 15.28 5.50 -7.25
C SER A 127 14.85 4.25 -7.99
N GLU A 128 15.23 3.07 -7.49
CA GLU A 128 14.83 1.79 -8.08
C GLU A 128 13.31 1.58 -7.99
N LEU A 129 12.70 1.93 -6.84
CA LEU A 129 11.26 1.84 -6.66
C LEU A 129 10.51 2.81 -7.58
N HIS A 130 11.01 4.05 -7.71
CA HIS A 130 10.44 5.01 -8.65
C HIS A 130 10.54 4.53 -10.10
N ASN A 131 11.62 3.86 -10.47
CA ASN A 131 11.76 3.29 -11.81
C ASN A 131 10.71 2.22 -12.13
N GLU A 132 10.27 1.44 -11.13
CA GLU A 132 9.16 0.48 -11.30
C GLU A 132 7.83 1.18 -11.60
N PHE A 133 7.58 2.33 -10.96
CA PHE A 133 6.37 3.13 -11.16
C PHE A 133 6.42 3.97 -12.43
N GLY A 134 7.58 4.50 -12.79
CA GLY A 134 7.81 5.23 -14.04
C GLY A 134 7.33 6.68 -14.04
N GLY A 135 7.38 7.30 -15.22
CA GLY A 135 7.16 8.73 -15.41
C GLY A 135 5.74 9.24 -15.20
N ARG A 136 4.78 8.35 -14.94
CA ARG A 136 3.41 8.73 -14.57
C ARG A 136 3.25 9.10 -13.09
N PHE A 137 4.34 8.99 -12.34
CA PHE A 137 4.39 9.28 -10.91
C PHE A 137 5.54 10.24 -10.62
N ASP A 138 5.22 11.37 -10.03
CA ASP A 138 6.22 12.31 -9.51
C ASP A 138 6.56 11.91 -8.06
N MET A 139 7.83 11.72 -7.77
CA MET A 139 8.28 11.47 -6.40
C MET A 139 8.35 12.80 -5.63
N LEU A 140 7.51 12.93 -4.60
CA LEU A 140 7.43 14.13 -3.77
C LEU A 140 8.36 14.06 -2.58
N ASP A 141 8.55 12.86 -2.00
CA ASP A 141 9.37 12.65 -0.80
C ASP A 141 9.78 11.20 -0.68
N GLN A 142 10.80 10.94 0.14
CA GLN A 142 11.26 9.62 0.52
C GLN A 142 11.84 9.66 1.94
N ILE A 143 11.60 8.61 2.70
CA ILE A 143 12.24 8.41 4.01
C ILE A 143 12.61 6.94 4.19
N THR A 144 13.64 6.69 5.00
CA THR A 144 14.00 5.36 5.47
C THR A 144 13.60 5.23 6.93
N GLU A 145 12.95 4.13 7.27
CA GLU A 145 12.49 3.85 8.63
C GLU A 145 12.90 2.45 9.05
N SER A 146 13.40 2.32 10.27
CA SER A 146 13.62 1.02 10.89
C SER A 146 12.40 0.61 11.70
N HIS A 147 11.85 -0.55 11.37
CA HIS A 147 10.81 -1.22 12.14
C HIS A 147 11.42 -2.40 12.88
N TYR A 148 11.07 -2.57 14.15
CA TYR A 148 11.51 -3.69 14.95
C TYR A 148 10.35 -4.66 15.17
N THR A 149 10.57 -5.93 14.81
CA THR A 149 9.59 -6.99 15.07
C THR A 149 9.48 -7.26 16.57
N PRO A 150 8.41 -7.94 17.05
CA PRO A 150 8.30 -8.36 18.44
C PRO A 150 9.51 -9.16 18.95
N ASP A 151 10.19 -9.89 18.06
CA ASP A 151 11.41 -10.67 18.35
C ASP A 151 12.69 -9.82 18.35
N GLY A 152 12.58 -8.50 18.14
CA GLY A 152 13.70 -7.57 18.15
C GLY A 152 14.52 -7.49 16.86
N ASN A 153 14.06 -8.13 15.78
CA ASN A 153 14.70 -8.04 14.47
C ASN A 153 14.41 -6.72 13.77
N GLU A 154 15.45 -6.07 13.26
CA GLU A 154 15.30 -4.84 12.49
C GLU A 154 14.83 -5.15 11.09
N GLN A 155 13.79 -4.42 10.66
CA GLN A 155 13.32 -4.39 9.29
C GLN A 155 13.41 -2.95 8.77
N LYS A 156 14.36 -2.70 7.87
CA LYS A 156 14.55 -1.38 7.29
C LYS A 156 13.66 -1.22 6.05
N PHE A 157 12.79 -0.21 6.10
CA PHE A 157 11.90 0.16 5.00
C PHE A 157 12.35 1.43 4.29
N ILE A 158 12.11 1.50 2.99
CA ILE A 158 12.08 2.73 2.22
C ILE A 158 10.63 3.12 1.93
N TYR A 159 10.24 4.32 2.31
CA TYR A 159 8.95 4.92 1.99
C TYR A 159 9.12 5.93 0.88
N CYS A 160 8.29 5.84 -0.14
CA CYS A 160 8.22 6.81 -1.21
C CYS A 160 6.81 7.39 -1.30
N LEU A 161 6.74 8.71 -1.40
CA LEU A 161 5.51 9.46 -1.61
C LEU A 161 5.46 9.92 -3.06
N TYR A 162 4.46 9.46 -3.79
CA TYR A 162 4.25 9.83 -5.19
C TYR A 162 2.95 10.61 -5.37
N LYS A 163 2.96 11.44 -6.41
CA LYS A 163 1.75 12.05 -6.96
C LYS A 163 1.54 11.52 -8.37
N VAL A 164 0.32 11.08 -8.67
CA VAL A 164 -0.05 10.68 -10.03
C VAL A 164 -0.08 11.93 -10.91
N VAL A 165 0.69 11.90 -11.99
CA VAL A 165 0.78 13.02 -12.92
C VAL A 165 -0.58 13.30 -13.57
N VAL A 166 -0.96 14.58 -13.60
CA VAL A 166 -2.12 15.03 -14.36
C VAL A 166 -1.67 15.26 -15.80
N ASN A 167 -2.22 14.49 -16.75
CA ASN A 167 -1.98 14.78 -18.16
C ASN A 167 -2.73 16.05 -18.50
N GLU A 168 -2.02 17.16 -18.69
CA GLU A 168 -2.58 18.33 -19.33
C GLU A 168 -2.94 17.97 -20.79
N ARG A 169 -4.17 18.22 -21.17
CA ARG A 169 -4.63 18.06 -22.56
C ARG A 169 -4.18 19.23 -23.41
#